data_9ff016597811090f2189bc2617c81cd2
#
_entry.id   9ff016597811090f2189bc2617c81cd2
#
_cell.length_a   1.000
_cell.length_b   1.000
_cell.length_c   1.000
_cell.angle_alpha   90.00
_cell.angle_beta   90.00
_cell.angle_gamma   90.00
#
_symmetry.space_group_name_H-M   'P 1'
#
loop_
_entity.id
_entity.type
_entity.pdbx_description
1 polymer ?
#
loop_
_entity_poly.entity_id
_entity_poly.type
_entity_poly.pdbx_seq_one_letter_code
_entity_poly.pdbx_strand_id
1 'polypeptide(L)'
;MLTSPAEQHLVKLIHTGDNAVFSQLYQQYWSSLLDFAENYIPDNDTCKEIVQQLFITLYVKGSHLNIHASLRSYLYSSLRNKILNHLRNRSTYMRHIRGASRVNTPDSGDNQVEEFIDVRELKKKINSCLDRMPVKCREVYVLHKQQQYTLKKTSEILHRPVDTVEKQLRRAIHLLRDYLAGQ
;
A
#
# COMPACT_ATOMS: atom_id res chain seq x y z
N MET A 1 12.74 -4.09 12.90
CA MET A 1 13.96 -4.34 12.12
C MET A 1 13.87 -5.75 11.57
N LEU A 2 13.37 -5.94 10.36
CA LEU A 2 13.29 -7.26 9.71
C LEU A 2 13.48 -7.10 8.20
N THR A 3 14.59 -6.49 7.83
CA THR A 3 15.09 -6.55 6.45
C THR A 3 16.03 -7.74 6.37
N SER A 4 15.73 -8.69 5.48
CA SER A 4 16.67 -9.76 5.15
C SER A 4 18.01 -9.15 4.73
N PRO A 5 19.17 -9.76 5.09
CA PRO A 5 20.46 -9.29 4.61
C PRO A 5 20.51 -9.08 3.09
N ALA A 6 19.79 -9.91 2.33
CA ALA A 6 19.62 -9.76 0.88
C ALA A 6 18.85 -8.48 0.50
N GLU A 7 17.78 -8.11 1.24
CA GLU A 7 17.05 -6.86 0.97
C GLU A 7 17.88 -5.61 1.31
N GLN A 8 18.68 -5.66 2.36
CA GLN A 8 19.59 -4.55 2.71
C GLN A 8 20.66 -4.36 1.64
N HIS A 9 21.17 -5.45 1.09
CA HIS A 9 22.12 -5.41 -0.03
C HIS A 9 21.47 -4.81 -1.28
N LEU A 10 20.26 -5.22 -1.63
CA LEU A 10 19.49 -4.68 -2.75
C LEU A 10 19.22 -3.17 -2.59
N VAL A 11 18.86 -2.72 -1.39
CA VAL A 11 18.64 -1.28 -1.13
C VAL A 11 19.93 -0.49 -1.33
N LYS A 12 21.07 -0.98 -0.86
CA LYS A 12 22.36 -0.34 -1.09
C LYS A 12 22.71 -0.25 -2.58
N LEU A 13 22.45 -1.31 -3.32
CA LEU A 13 22.73 -1.37 -4.76
C LEU A 13 21.76 -0.49 -5.60
N ILE A 14 20.53 -0.27 -5.14
CA ILE A 14 19.64 0.74 -5.75
C ILE A 14 20.27 2.14 -5.69
N HIS A 15 20.98 2.46 -4.61
CA HIS A 15 21.68 3.73 -4.45
C HIS A 15 22.85 3.89 -5.42
N THR A 16 23.44 2.80 -5.90
CA THR A 16 24.54 2.85 -6.89
C THR A 16 24.08 2.94 -8.34
N GLY A 17 22.77 2.82 -8.60
CA GLY A 17 22.23 2.88 -9.97
C GLY A 17 22.55 1.64 -10.82
N ASP A 18 22.82 0.49 -10.19
CA ASP A 18 23.16 -0.74 -10.90
C ASP A 18 21.95 -1.32 -11.66
N ASN A 19 22.05 -1.35 -12.99
CA ASN A 19 21.00 -1.83 -13.87
C ASN A 19 20.68 -3.33 -13.68
N ALA A 20 21.65 -4.15 -13.29
CA ALA A 20 21.44 -5.58 -13.07
C ALA A 20 20.57 -5.80 -11.83
N VAL A 21 20.83 -5.03 -10.77
CA VAL A 21 20.03 -5.05 -9.54
C VAL A 21 18.61 -4.56 -9.79
N PHE A 22 18.47 -3.50 -10.57
CA PHE A 22 17.17 -2.99 -10.95
C PHE A 22 16.35 -4.04 -11.73
N SER A 23 16.98 -4.75 -12.66
CA SER A 23 16.36 -5.84 -13.43
C SER A 23 15.91 -6.98 -12.52
N GLN A 24 16.71 -7.37 -11.52
CA GLN A 24 16.32 -8.39 -10.55
C GLN A 24 15.11 -7.94 -9.72
N LEU A 25 15.09 -6.70 -9.25
CA LEU A 25 13.95 -6.13 -8.53
C LEU A 25 12.68 -6.11 -9.37
N TYR A 26 12.81 -5.70 -10.61
CA TYR A 26 11.71 -5.68 -11.55
C TYR A 26 11.12 -7.10 -11.73
N GLN A 27 11.96 -8.08 -12.02
CA GLN A 27 11.52 -9.48 -12.18
C GLN A 27 10.88 -10.04 -10.90
N GLN A 28 11.45 -9.72 -9.74
CA GLN A 28 10.99 -10.23 -8.45
C GLN A 28 9.64 -9.65 -8.02
N TYR A 29 9.40 -8.37 -8.28
CA TYR A 29 8.25 -7.66 -7.72
C TYR A 29 7.15 -7.33 -8.72
N TRP A 30 7.44 -7.28 -10.03
CA TRP A 30 6.50 -6.85 -11.06
C TRP A 30 5.14 -7.55 -10.97
N SER A 31 5.12 -8.89 -11.05
CA SER A 31 3.87 -9.67 -11.04
C SER A 31 3.07 -9.41 -9.76
N SER A 32 3.71 -9.50 -8.60
CA SER A 32 3.02 -9.33 -7.31
C SER A 32 2.50 -7.90 -7.08
N LEU A 33 3.15 -6.89 -7.63
CA LEU A 33 2.69 -5.50 -7.58
C LEU A 33 1.55 -5.28 -8.58
N LEU A 34 1.60 -5.92 -9.75
CA LEU A 34 0.52 -5.88 -10.73
C LEU A 34 -0.75 -6.52 -10.17
N ASP A 35 -0.66 -7.76 -9.64
CA ASP A 35 -1.77 -8.44 -8.97
C ASP A 35 -2.37 -7.58 -7.83
N PHE A 36 -1.51 -6.86 -7.12
CA PHE A 36 -1.99 -5.95 -6.09
C PHE A 36 -2.77 -4.77 -6.66
N ALA A 37 -2.31 -4.15 -7.75
CA ALA A 37 -2.98 -3.03 -8.39
C ALA A 37 -4.34 -3.43 -8.99
N GLU A 38 -4.43 -4.61 -9.60
CA GLU A 38 -5.66 -5.17 -10.17
C GLU A 38 -6.78 -5.38 -9.15
N ASN A 39 -6.46 -5.55 -7.87
CA ASN A 39 -7.49 -5.59 -6.81
C ASN A 39 -8.21 -4.25 -6.60
N TYR A 40 -7.68 -3.14 -7.13
CA TYR A 40 -8.21 -1.79 -6.92
C TYR A 40 -8.65 -1.11 -8.21
N ILE A 41 -8.04 -1.48 -9.34
CA ILE A 41 -8.27 -0.88 -10.66
C ILE A 41 -8.63 -2.00 -11.64
N PRO A 42 -9.85 -1.97 -12.25
CA PRO A 42 -10.27 -3.03 -13.17
C PRO A 42 -9.51 -3.05 -14.50
N ASP A 43 -8.93 -1.90 -14.89
CA ASP A 43 -8.23 -1.75 -16.16
C ASP A 43 -6.76 -2.18 -16.02
N ASN A 44 -6.41 -3.29 -16.69
CA ASN A 44 -5.08 -3.91 -16.62
C ASN A 44 -3.98 -3.01 -17.18
N ASP A 45 -4.26 -2.22 -18.23
CA ASP A 45 -3.25 -1.35 -18.83
C ASP A 45 -2.93 -0.17 -17.91
N THR A 46 -3.94 0.41 -17.27
CA THR A 46 -3.74 1.39 -16.18
C THR A 46 -2.92 0.79 -15.02
N CYS A 47 -3.20 -0.46 -14.64
CA CYS A 47 -2.41 -1.13 -13.59
C CYS A 47 -0.94 -1.26 -13.98
N LYS A 48 -0.65 -1.71 -15.20
CA LYS A 48 0.73 -1.80 -15.73
C LYS A 48 1.43 -0.45 -15.74
N GLU A 49 0.74 0.59 -16.20
CA GLU A 49 1.28 1.96 -16.21
C GLU A 49 1.65 2.45 -14.81
N ILE A 50 0.76 2.27 -13.83
CA ILE A 50 1.00 2.69 -12.45
C ILE A 50 2.17 1.93 -11.84
N VAL A 51 2.29 0.62 -12.08
CA VAL A 51 3.41 -0.20 -11.61
C VAL A 51 4.70 0.22 -12.31
N GLN A 52 4.67 0.47 -13.62
CA GLN A 52 5.82 0.96 -14.36
C GLN A 52 6.30 2.32 -13.81
N GLN A 53 5.38 3.25 -13.56
CA GLN A 53 5.71 4.56 -12.96
C GLN A 53 6.31 4.42 -11.55
N LEU A 54 5.92 3.40 -10.79
CA LEU A 54 6.56 3.10 -9.51
C LEU A 54 8.03 2.74 -9.71
N PHE A 55 8.33 1.85 -10.65
CA PHE A 55 9.70 1.44 -10.95
C PHE A 55 10.54 2.59 -11.53
N ILE A 56 9.97 3.42 -12.41
CA ILE A 56 10.65 4.62 -12.90
C ILE A 56 10.99 5.56 -11.73
N THR A 57 10.06 5.77 -10.81
CA THR A 57 10.29 6.59 -9.62
C THR A 57 11.41 6.02 -8.74
N LEU A 58 11.42 4.68 -8.58
CA LEU A 58 12.45 3.97 -7.83
C LEU A 58 13.83 4.15 -8.50
N TYR A 59 13.90 4.01 -9.83
CA TYR A 59 15.12 4.17 -10.59
C TYR A 59 15.68 5.59 -10.49
N VAL A 60 14.84 6.60 -10.77
CA VAL A 60 15.26 8.01 -10.81
C VAL A 60 15.64 8.55 -9.42
N LYS A 61 14.89 8.12 -8.37
CA LYS A 61 15.11 8.61 -6.99
C LYS A 61 15.93 7.65 -6.14
N GLY A 62 16.42 6.55 -6.70
CA GLY A 62 17.05 5.46 -5.94
C GLY A 62 18.16 5.94 -5.00
N SER A 63 19.05 6.83 -5.47
CA SER A 63 20.15 7.40 -4.68
C SER A 63 19.71 8.28 -3.50
N HIS A 64 18.48 8.80 -3.51
CA HIS A 64 17.93 9.70 -2.50
C HIS A 64 16.84 9.04 -1.64
N LEU A 65 16.52 7.76 -1.90
CA LEU A 65 15.48 7.06 -1.16
C LEU A 65 15.98 6.64 0.23
N ASN A 66 15.36 7.19 1.24
CA ASN A 66 15.60 6.75 2.62
C ASN A 66 14.58 5.67 2.99
N ILE A 67 14.96 4.40 2.78
CA ILE A 67 14.09 3.26 3.05
C ILE A 67 14.33 2.80 4.49
N HIS A 68 13.52 3.31 5.42
CA HIS A 68 13.59 2.95 6.84
C HIS A 68 12.92 1.61 7.18
N ALA A 69 12.12 1.06 6.25
CA ALA A 69 11.40 -0.20 6.36
C ALA A 69 11.96 -1.23 5.37
N SER A 70 11.32 -2.40 5.26
CA SER A 70 11.67 -3.34 4.20
C SER A 70 11.37 -2.73 2.82
N LEU A 71 12.19 -3.07 1.83
CA LEU A 71 11.98 -2.67 0.43
C LEU A 71 10.58 -3.06 -0.05
N ARG A 72 10.12 -4.25 0.33
CA ARG A 72 8.76 -4.72 0.07
C ARG A 72 7.70 -3.75 0.61
N SER A 73 7.80 -3.36 1.87
CA SER A 73 6.87 -2.42 2.49
C SER A 73 6.87 -1.06 1.79
N TYR A 74 8.05 -0.58 1.39
CA TYR A 74 8.20 0.65 0.62
C TYR A 74 7.48 0.56 -0.73
N LEU A 75 7.73 -0.50 -1.51
CA LEU A 75 7.12 -0.69 -2.83
C LEU A 75 5.59 -0.74 -2.76
N TYR A 76 5.03 -1.54 -1.84
CA TYR A 76 3.58 -1.65 -1.70
C TYR A 76 2.93 -0.37 -1.15
N SER A 77 3.59 0.36 -0.25
CA SER A 77 3.11 1.66 0.25
C SER A 77 3.12 2.71 -0.85
N SER A 78 4.19 2.76 -1.64
CA SER A 78 4.32 3.68 -2.77
C SER A 78 3.32 3.36 -3.88
N LEU A 79 3.10 2.08 -4.19
CA LEU A 79 2.08 1.64 -5.14
C LEU A 79 0.67 2.03 -4.68
N ARG A 80 0.35 1.79 -3.41
CA ARG A 80 -0.94 2.20 -2.83
C ARG A 80 -1.18 3.70 -2.97
N ASN A 81 -0.18 4.52 -2.69
CA ASN A 81 -0.29 5.97 -2.85
C ASN A 81 -0.54 6.36 -4.32
N LYS A 82 0.14 5.72 -5.28
CA LYS A 82 -0.09 5.96 -6.70
C LYS A 82 -1.51 5.54 -7.13
N ILE A 83 -1.99 4.39 -6.67
CA ILE A 83 -3.36 3.91 -6.92
C ILE A 83 -4.39 4.91 -6.36
N LEU A 84 -4.23 5.34 -5.10
CA LEU A 84 -5.13 6.31 -4.48
C LEU A 84 -5.15 7.64 -5.23
N ASN A 85 -3.99 8.13 -5.67
CA ASN A 85 -3.91 9.35 -6.48
C ASN A 85 -4.61 9.18 -7.83
N HIS A 86 -4.43 8.03 -8.51
CA HIS A 86 -5.13 7.73 -9.77
C HIS A 86 -6.65 7.73 -9.56
N LEU A 87 -7.15 7.02 -8.54
CA LEU A 87 -8.58 6.95 -8.24
C LEU A 87 -9.16 8.32 -7.89
N ARG A 88 -8.42 9.14 -7.15
CA ARG A 88 -8.81 10.51 -6.80
C ARG A 88 -8.89 11.40 -8.04
N ASN A 89 -7.87 11.39 -8.88
CA ASN A 89 -7.85 12.17 -10.12
C ASN A 89 -9.00 11.76 -11.05
N ARG A 90 -9.29 10.47 -11.17
CA ARG A 90 -10.44 9.96 -11.93
C ARG A 90 -11.77 10.45 -11.35
N SER A 91 -11.94 10.42 -10.04
CA SER A 91 -13.14 10.93 -9.35
C SER A 91 -13.34 12.43 -9.60
N THR A 92 -12.26 13.21 -9.48
CA THR A 92 -12.26 14.66 -9.75
C THR A 92 -12.60 14.95 -11.22
N TYR A 93 -11.98 14.24 -12.17
CA TYR A 93 -12.25 14.36 -13.60
C TYR A 93 -13.70 14.05 -13.95
N MET A 94 -14.25 12.96 -13.41
CA MET A 94 -15.67 12.60 -13.61
C MET A 94 -16.63 13.62 -13.00
N ARG A 95 -16.25 14.25 -11.90
CA ARG A 95 -17.00 15.33 -11.26
C ARG A 95 -17.01 16.59 -12.13
N HIS A 96 -15.88 16.95 -12.72
CA HIS A 96 -15.76 18.06 -13.67
C HIS A 96 -16.59 17.85 -14.94
N ILE A 97 -16.58 16.62 -15.52
CA ILE A 97 -17.42 16.31 -16.69
C ILE A 97 -18.90 16.40 -16.34
N ARG A 98 -19.31 15.90 -15.17
CA ARG A 98 -20.71 16.01 -14.72
C ARG A 98 -21.09 17.44 -14.33
N GLY A 99 -20.14 18.23 -13.84
CA GLY A 99 -20.31 19.64 -13.49
C GLY A 99 -20.36 20.57 -14.71
N ALA A 100 -19.71 20.22 -15.81
CA ALA A 100 -19.81 20.98 -17.08
C ALA A 100 -21.20 20.91 -17.70
N SER A 101 -22.07 20.00 -17.23
CA SER A 101 -23.50 19.94 -17.60
C SER A 101 -24.40 20.74 -16.66
N ARG A 102 -23.86 21.41 -15.65
CA ARG A 102 -24.59 22.31 -14.74
C ARG A 102 -23.75 23.57 -14.47
N VAL A 103 -24.29 24.68 -14.94
CA VAL A 103 -23.76 26.05 -14.82
C VAL A 103 -23.49 26.42 -13.36
N ASN A 104 -22.28 26.95 -13.10
CA ASN A 104 -21.87 27.89 -12.06
C ASN A 104 -22.22 27.64 -10.58
N THR A 105 -21.20 27.21 -9.82
CA THR A 105 -20.83 27.88 -8.55
C THR A 105 -19.34 27.61 -8.24
N PRO A 106 -18.53 28.62 -7.88
CA PRO A 106 -17.12 28.45 -7.52
C PRO A 106 -17.05 28.20 -6.02
N ASP A 107 -16.93 26.92 -5.65
CA ASP A 107 -16.46 26.57 -4.30
C ASP A 107 -15.82 25.17 -4.34
N SER A 108 -14.52 25.09 -4.37
CA SER A 108 -13.79 23.81 -4.40
C SER A 108 -12.39 23.87 -3.78
N GLY A 109 -12.14 24.85 -2.88
CA GLY A 109 -10.90 24.91 -2.12
C GLY A 109 -10.89 24.05 -0.83
N ASP A 110 -12.06 23.76 -0.28
CA ASP A 110 -12.20 23.24 1.08
C ASP A 110 -12.21 21.68 1.14
N ASN A 111 -12.76 21.02 0.12
CA ASN A 111 -12.91 19.55 0.11
C ASN A 111 -11.60 18.76 0.04
N GLN A 112 -10.51 19.32 -0.48
CA GLN A 112 -9.22 18.60 -0.56
C GLN A 112 -8.52 18.56 0.80
N VAL A 113 -8.67 19.59 1.61
CA VAL A 113 -8.09 19.66 2.97
C VAL A 113 -8.86 18.72 3.91
N GLU A 114 -10.18 18.66 3.81
CA GLU A 114 -11.02 17.76 4.58
C GLU A 114 -10.73 16.28 4.26
N GLU A 115 -10.57 15.91 2.97
CA GLU A 115 -10.26 14.53 2.56
C GLU A 115 -8.85 14.09 3.03
N PHE A 116 -7.88 15.02 3.11
CA PHE A 116 -6.55 14.76 3.70
C PHE A 116 -6.60 14.61 5.23
N ILE A 117 -7.46 15.36 5.90
CA ILE A 117 -7.68 15.27 7.34
C ILE A 117 -8.32 13.91 7.65
N ASP A 118 -9.34 13.50 6.91
CA ASP A 118 -10.02 12.20 7.05
C ASP A 118 -9.07 11.00 6.92
N VAL A 119 -8.17 11.02 5.95
CA VAL A 119 -7.18 9.94 5.77
C VAL A 119 -6.20 9.87 6.96
N ARG A 120 -5.77 11.00 7.49
CA ARG A 120 -4.90 11.05 8.68
C ARG A 120 -5.63 10.57 9.93
N GLU A 121 -6.85 10.97 10.10
CA GLU A 121 -7.69 10.54 11.24
C GLU A 121 -8.01 9.06 11.16
N LEU A 122 -8.40 8.57 9.98
CA LEU A 122 -8.61 7.15 9.75
C LEU A 122 -7.36 6.33 10.07
N LYS A 123 -6.19 6.82 9.65
CA LYS A 123 -4.91 6.16 9.96
C LYS A 123 -4.63 6.13 11.46
N LYS A 124 -4.91 7.23 12.19
CA LYS A 124 -4.79 7.27 13.65
C LYS A 124 -5.77 6.28 14.31
N LYS A 125 -7.03 6.24 13.86
CA LYS A 125 -8.03 5.31 14.36
C LYS A 125 -7.63 3.85 14.13
N ILE A 126 -7.12 3.52 12.95
CA ILE A 126 -6.60 2.17 12.65
C ILE A 126 -5.45 1.82 13.60
N ASN A 127 -4.47 2.70 13.77
CA ASN A 127 -3.33 2.45 14.66
C ASN A 127 -3.79 2.27 16.11
N SER A 128 -4.69 3.11 16.62
CA SER A 128 -5.26 2.98 17.96
C SER A 128 -6.01 1.65 18.16
N CYS A 129 -6.71 1.17 17.14
CA CYS A 129 -7.33 -0.15 17.17
C CYS A 129 -6.29 -1.27 17.21
N LEU A 130 -5.23 -1.16 16.40
CA LEU A 130 -4.15 -2.14 16.37
C LEU A 130 -3.43 -2.24 17.72
N ASP A 131 -3.24 -1.12 18.43
CA ASP A 131 -2.60 -1.10 19.75
C ASP A 131 -3.43 -1.83 20.81
N ARG A 132 -4.75 -1.79 20.68
CA ARG A 132 -5.71 -2.48 21.59
C ARG A 132 -6.02 -3.92 21.16
N MET A 133 -5.60 -4.31 19.96
CA MET A 133 -5.88 -5.63 19.40
C MET A 133 -5.05 -6.72 20.09
N PRO A 134 -5.61 -7.95 20.29
CA PRO A 134 -4.82 -9.08 20.77
C PRO A 134 -3.57 -9.29 19.92
N VAL A 135 -2.43 -9.47 20.58
CA VAL A 135 -1.09 -9.54 19.94
C VAL A 135 -1.07 -10.48 18.74
N LYS A 136 -1.63 -11.69 18.89
CA LYS A 136 -1.67 -12.70 17.81
C LYS A 136 -2.44 -12.24 16.56
N CYS A 137 -3.49 -11.44 16.72
CA CYS A 137 -4.28 -10.89 15.62
C CYS A 137 -3.54 -9.71 14.97
N ARG A 138 -2.93 -8.84 15.79
CA ARG A 138 -2.13 -7.70 15.33
C ARG A 138 -0.94 -8.14 14.49
N GLU A 139 -0.17 -9.14 14.94
CA GLU A 139 0.97 -9.69 14.18
C GLU A 139 0.57 -10.16 12.79
N VAL A 140 -0.51 -10.94 12.70
CA VAL A 140 -1.02 -11.41 11.41
C VAL A 140 -1.49 -10.26 10.54
N TYR A 141 -2.20 -9.28 11.10
CA TYR A 141 -2.68 -8.12 10.36
C TYR A 141 -1.51 -7.29 9.80
N VAL A 142 -0.50 -7.02 10.61
CA VAL A 142 0.68 -6.26 10.19
C VAL A 142 1.42 -6.97 9.08
N LEU A 143 1.72 -8.26 9.24
CA LEU A 143 2.42 -9.03 8.23
C LEU A 143 1.61 -9.13 6.92
N HIS A 144 0.33 -9.48 7.02
CA HIS A 144 -0.48 -9.73 5.82
C HIS A 144 -0.99 -8.43 5.16
N LYS A 145 -1.49 -7.45 5.93
CA LYS A 145 -2.11 -6.23 5.37
C LYS A 145 -1.14 -5.06 5.22
N GLN A 146 -0.23 -4.85 6.15
CA GLN A 146 0.72 -3.74 6.05
C GLN A 146 1.99 -4.12 5.30
N GLN A 147 2.52 -5.32 5.53
CA GLN A 147 3.73 -5.81 4.86
C GLN A 147 3.45 -6.67 3.63
N GLN A 148 2.17 -6.93 3.32
CA GLN A 148 1.73 -7.61 2.10
C GLN A 148 2.34 -9.03 1.91
N TYR A 149 2.57 -9.76 3.00
CA TYR A 149 2.92 -11.17 2.89
C TYR A 149 1.67 -12.02 2.60
N THR A 150 1.85 -13.10 1.83
CA THR A 150 0.80 -14.11 1.64
C THR A 150 0.46 -14.80 2.97
N LEU A 151 -0.71 -15.41 3.09
CA LEU A 151 -1.09 -16.19 4.28
C LEU A 151 -0.06 -17.31 4.56
N LYS A 152 0.40 -17.99 3.51
CA LYS A 152 1.44 -19.03 3.61
C LYS A 152 2.73 -18.46 4.19
N LYS A 153 3.22 -17.33 3.66
CA LYS A 153 4.45 -16.70 4.16
C LYS A 153 4.29 -16.17 5.58
N THR A 154 3.13 -15.62 5.91
CA THR A 154 2.78 -15.20 7.27
C THR A 154 2.78 -16.39 8.24
N SER A 155 2.25 -17.53 7.82
CA SER A 155 2.27 -18.80 8.57
C SER A 155 3.69 -19.27 8.86
N GLU A 156 4.58 -19.23 7.86
CA GLU A 156 6.01 -19.57 8.01
C GLU A 156 6.72 -18.62 9.00
N ILE A 157 6.51 -17.30 8.85
CA ILE A 157 7.16 -16.28 9.72
C ILE A 157 6.69 -16.42 11.17
N LEU A 158 5.41 -16.68 11.40
CA LEU A 158 4.85 -16.77 12.75
C LEU A 158 4.92 -18.17 13.35
N HIS A 159 5.41 -19.16 12.58
CA HIS A 159 5.42 -20.58 12.98
C HIS A 159 4.04 -21.07 13.45
N ARG A 160 2.97 -20.71 12.70
CA ARG A 160 1.58 -21.07 12.99
C ARG A 160 0.93 -21.70 11.77
N PRO A 161 0.02 -22.70 11.94
CA PRO A 161 -0.73 -23.28 10.82
C PRO A 161 -1.48 -22.20 10.03
N VAL A 162 -1.56 -22.37 8.70
CA VAL A 162 -2.22 -21.40 7.78
C VAL A 162 -3.67 -21.13 8.22
N ASP A 163 -4.43 -22.16 8.60
CA ASP A 163 -5.81 -22.03 9.08
C ASP A 163 -5.90 -21.15 10.34
N THR A 164 -4.90 -21.26 11.23
CA THR A 164 -4.83 -20.43 12.44
C THR A 164 -4.58 -18.97 12.07
N VAL A 165 -3.65 -18.74 11.14
CA VAL A 165 -3.34 -17.39 10.63
C VAL A 165 -4.57 -16.79 9.97
N GLU A 166 -5.31 -17.55 9.17
CA GLU A 166 -6.53 -17.10 8.52
C GLU A 166 -7.62 -16.72 9.53
N LYS A 167 -7.86 -17.57 10.55
CA LYS A 167 -8.80 -17.27 11.64
C LYS A 167 -8.40 -16.00 12.41
N GLN A 168 -7.09 -15.84 12.69
CA GLN A 168 -6.58 -14.64 13.36
C GLN A 168 -6.73 -13.40 12.50
N LEU A 169 -6.52 -13.50 11.18
CA LEU A 169 -6.74 -12.40 10.24
C LEU A 169 -8.22 -11.99 10.18
N ARG A 170 -9.13 -12.96 10.06
CA ARG A 170 -10.59 -12.67 10.07
C ARG A 170 -10.99 -11.96 11.36
N ARG A 171 -10.49 -12.43 12.50
CA ARG A 171 -10.75 -11.78 13.80
C ARG A 171 -10.18 -10.36 13.85
N ALA A 172 -8.97 -10.13 13.33
CA ALA A 172 -8.38 -8.80 13.25
C ALA A 172 -9.22 -7.83 12.42
N ILE A 173 -9.71 -8.29 11.26
CA ILE A 173 -10.56 -7.49 10.38
C ILE A 173 -11.92 -7.18 11.05
N HIS A 174 -12.49 -8.13 11.76
CA HIS A 174 -13.74 -7.92 12.51
C HIS A 174 -13.56 -6.85 13.59
N LEU A 175 -12.53 -6.97 14.42
CA LEU A 175 -12.22 -5.99 15.47
C LEU A 175 -11.99 -4.58 14.90
N LEU A 176 -11.32 -4.47 13.76
CA LEU A 176 -11.14 -3.20 13.07
C LEU A 176 -12.47 -2.61 12.59
N ARG A 177 -13.32 -3.43 12.00
CA ARG A 177 -14.64 -3.01 11.51
C ARG A 177 -15.51 -2.50 12.66
N ASP A 178 -15.57 -3.25 13.75
CA ASP A 178 -16.37 -2.89 14.93
C ASP A 178 -15.85 -1.59 15.56
N TYR A 179 -14.52 -1.44 15.67
CA TYR A 179 -13.91 -0.23 16.20
C TYR A 179 -14.21 1.01 15.35
N LEU A 180 -14.19 0.86 14.02
CA LEU A 180 -14.47 1.97 13.09
C LEU A 180 -15.96 2.28 12.98
N ALA A 181 -16.84 1.30 13.16
CA ALA A 181 -18.29 1.49 13.13
C ALA A 181 -18.85 2.06 14.44
N GLY A 182 -18.17 1.88 15.55
CA GLY A 182 -18.61 2.35 16.89
C GLY A 182 -18.12 3.75 17.26
N GLN A 183 -17.54 4.46 16.32
CA GLN A 183 -17.08 5.86 16.45
C GLN A 183 -17.94 6.76 15.54
#